data_b784c92ebf740674deff13d68a9d51d5
#
_entry.id   b784c92ebf740674deff13d68a9d51d5
#
_cell.length_a   1.000
_cell.length_b   1.000
_cell.length_c   1.000
_cell.angle_alpha   90.00
_cell.angle_beta   90.00
_cell.angle_gamma   90.00
#
_symmetry.space_group_name_H-M   'P 1'
#
loop_
_entity.id
_entity.type
_entity.pdbx_description
1 polymer ?
#
loop_
_entity_poly.entity_id
_entity_poly.type
_entity_poly.pdbx_seq_one_letter_code
_entity_poly.pdbx_strand_id
1 'polypeptide(L)'
;MEKKILFPQIGGIMHGGDYNPEQWLDRPDILEEDIRMMKKAGMNCATLGVFSWSTYEPREGEFHFAWLHDIMDKLYANGSYTILATPSGARPAWLDETYPECRRVDSYGVREHHGVRHNHCMSAPVYRKKVSVIVNKLADEFGNHPGLLMWHISNEFGGECYCPHCVKRFQDYLAEKFDHDIEKLNKAWWTTFWSHTYNDFSQIEPPYRNGEFSIMGLNLEWKRFTTWNMTDYMKAEIAILKERTPQIPVTTNFMKEYDGLDYHKMQQPLDVVSWDSYPRFHNDEESFSDTMTENAFDHAMIRCLKKEQPFMLMESAPGLVNWHPFNKMKRPGVHRLASLQAVALGSDTVQYFQWRKGRGSFEQYHGAVVDHLGTDDTRVFREVADLGEELKKLKDLAGTVVKAPVAVLYDWDSLWATDGMKGLAESTRNYIKTCRKAYRNLSALGVDVDVISSEEDYSGYSVIVAPMLYLLHTHVGERMKQFVEQGGHLIATYVTGYVDENQLNYLGGFPGDGLKDLFGVISEEIDTLYPSDRNCVHFAEMPEGEVRDYAEVLRVADGTNVLGTYEQDYYKGMAAVTERTCQNGSAMYIAARLDDASMQHLYARTLKKAVSYTHLTLP
;
A
#
# COMPACT_ATOMS: atom_id res chain seq x y z
N MET A 1 -22.47 -13.16 -8.88
CA MET A 1 -21.90 -11.95 -9.48
C MET A 1 -21.31 -12.30 -10.82
N GLU A 2 -21.42 -11.39 -11.76
CA GLU A 2 -20.73 -11.49 -13.03
C GLU A 2 -19.21 -11.35 -12.79
N LYS A 3 -18.42 -12.28 -13.36
CA LYS A 3 -16.96 -12.23 -13.25
C LYS A 3 -16.43 -11.05 -14.04
N LYS A 4 -15.53 -10.26 -13.46
CA LYS A 4 -14.85 -9.18 -14.17
C LYS A 4 -13.47 -9.65 -14.64
N ILE A 5 -13.43 -10.29 -15.79
CA ILE A 5 -12.17 -10.76 -16.39
C ILE A 5 -11.38 -9.54 -16.89
N LEU A 6 -10.20 -9.30 -16.31
CA LEU A 6 -9.35 -8.16 -16.67
C LEU A 6 -8.78 -8.29 -18.09
N PHE A 7 -8.39 -9.49 -18.48
CA PHE A 7 -7.68 -9.77 -19.72
C PHE A 7 -8.33 -10.95 -20.47
N PRO A 8 -9.44 -10.72 -21.19
CA PRO A 8 -10.11 -11.81 -21.95
C PRO A 8 -9.19 -12.51 -22.93
N GLN A 9 -8.17 -11.81 -23.47
CA GLN A 9 -7.18 -12.35 -24.42
C GLN A 9 -6.31 -13.45 -23.79
N ILE A 10 -6.08 -13.40 -22.47
CA ILE A 10 -5.28 -14.40 -21.73
C ILE A 10 -6.09 -15.66 -21.48
N GLY A 11 -7.41 -15.54 -21.28
CA GLY A 11 -8.32 -16.66 -21.06
C GLY A 11 -8.12 -17.42 -19.74
N GLY A 12 -7.46 -16.82 -18.75
CA GLY A 12 -7.17 -17.41 -17.44
C GLY A 12 -6.30 -16.51 -16.57
N ILE A 13 -5.57 -17.10 -15.63
CA ILE A 13 -4.61 -16.39 -14.79
C ILE A 13 -3.38 -16.01 -15.62
N MET A 14 -2.96 -14.75 -15.53
CA MET A 14 -1.76 -14.27 -16.21
C MET A 14 -0.51 -14.77 -15.48
N HIS A 15 0.47 -15.27 -16.25
CA HIS A 15 1.73 -15.77 -15.75
C HIS A 15 2.88 -15.17 -16.54
N GLY A 16 3.77 -14.43 -15.90
CA GLY A 16 4.80 -13.69 -16.61
C GLY A 16 5.80 -13.00 -15.68
N GLY A 17 6.32 -11.88 -16.12
CA GLY A 17 7.20 -11.05 -15.31
C GLY A 17 8.01 -10.06 -16.13
N ASP A 18 8.86 -9.32 -15.45
CA ASP A 18 9.73 -8.33 -16.05
C ASP A 18 10.80 -8.99 -16.91
N TYR A 19 10.86 -8.55 -18.13
CA TYR A 19 11.86 -8.96 -19.11
C TYR A 19 12.64 -7.73 -19.59
N ASN A 20 13.95 -7.77 -19.42
CA ASN A 20 14.87 -6.68 -19.73
C ASN A 20 15.78 -7.04 -20.90
N PRO A 21 15.23 -7.22 -22.13
CA PRO A 21 16.00 -7.65 -23.32
C PRO A 21 17.04 -6.61 -23.75
N GLU A 22 16.87 -5.34 -23.38
CA GLU A 22 17.85 -4.27 -23.67
C GLU A 22 19.23 -4.54 -23.05
N GLN A 23 19.31 -5.38 -22.02
CA GLN A 23 20.58 -5.81 -21.41
C GLN A 23 21.31 -6.88 -22.25
N TRP A 24 20.67 -7.43 -23.30
CA TRP A 24 21.13 -8.59 -24.07
C TRP A 24 21.09 -8.38 -25.57
N LEU A 25 20.94 -7.14 -26.05
CA LEU A 25 20.83 -6.85 -27.50
C LEU A 25 22.05 -7.28 -28.31
N ASP A 26 23.22 -7.40 -27.71
CA ASP A 26 24.43 -7.93 -28.30
C ASP A 26 24.51 -9.48 -28.27
N ARG A 27 23.50 -10.16 -27.72
CA ARG A 27 23.43 -11.62 -27.56
C ARG A 27 22.10 -12.17 -28.08
N PRO A 28 21.90 -12.18 -29.42
CA PRO A 28 20.66 -12.70 -30.03
C PRO A 28 20.38 -14.17 -29.70
N ASP A 29 21.44 -14.96 -29.43
CA ASP A 29 21.33 -16.35 -28.97
C ASP A 29 20.60 -16.45 -27.61
N ILE A 30 20.84 -15.51 -26.70
CA ILE A 30 20.15 -15.45 -25.40
C ILE A 30 18.70 -15.03 -25.59
N LEU A 31 18.42 -14.03 -26.43
CA LEU A 31 17.06 -13.55 -26.67
C LEU A 31 16.17 -14.64 -27.29
N GLU A 32 16.71 -15.43 -28.23
CA GLU A 32 16.01 -16.57 -28.83
C GLU A 32 15.72 -17.68 -27.80
N GLU A 33 16.71 -17.99 -26.99
CA GLU A 33 16.59 -19.00 -25.94
C GLU A 33 15.61 -18.56 -24.84
N ASP A 34 15.56 -17.28 -24.49
CA ASP A 34 14.58 -16.72 -23.56
C ASP A 34 13.14 -16.94 -24.04
N ILE A 35 12.84 -16.65 -25.30
CA ILE A 35 11.52 -16.88 -25.90
C ILE A 35 11.13 -18.37 -25.83
N ARG A 36 12.07 -19.27 -26.15
CA ARG A 36 11.87 -20.72 -26.02
C ARG A 36 11.57 -21.14 -24.59
N MET A 37 12.35 -20.65 -23.62
CA MET A 37 12.20 -20.96 -22.21
C MET A 37 10.91 -20.37 -21.61
N MET A 38 10.49 -19.17 -22.01
CA MET A 38 9.21 -18.57 -21.61
C MET A 38 8.03 -19.47 -21.98
N LYS A 39 8.05 -20.00 -23.21
CA LYS A 39 7.03 -20.97 -23.66
C LYS A 39 7.02 -22.22 -22.78
N LYS A 40 8.21 -22.78 -22.50
CA LYS A 40 8.37 -23.96 -21.63
C LYS A 40 7.86 -23.70 -20.20
N ALA A 41 8.07 -22.50 -19.68
CA ALA A 41 7.58 -22.09 -18.35
C ALA A 41 6.07 -21.77 -18.32
N GLY A 42 5.40 -21.82 -19.48
CA GLY A 42 3.97 -21.52 -19.58
C GLY A 42 3.66 -20.03 -19.38
N MET A 43 4.60 -19.15 -19.70
CA MET A 43 4.36 -17.71 -19.63
C MET A 43 3.49 -17.23 -20.79
N ASN A 44 2.58 -16.31 -20.49
CA ASN A 44 1.64 -15.71 -21.45
C ASN A 44 1.70 -14.17 -21.45
N CYS A 45 2.61 -13.59 -20.65
CA CYS A 45 2.83 -12.14 -20.60
C CYS A 45 4.27 -11.80 -20.22
N ALA A 46 4.78 -10.66 -20.70
CA ALA A 46 6.05 -10.08 -20.26
C ALA A 46 5.90 -8.57 -20.08
N THR A 47 6.46 -8.01 -19.02
CA THR A 47 6.58 -6.57 -18.82
C THR A 47 7.89 -6.09 -19.42
N LEU A 48 7.83 -5.11 -20.31
CA LEU A 48 8.97 -4.59 -21.07
C LEU A 48 9.17 -3.09 -20.82
N GLY A 49 10.42 -2.67 -20.87
CA GLY A 49 10.78 -1.27 -21.03
C GLY A 49 10.75 -0.40 -19.79
N VAL A 50 10.62 -0.97 -18.60
CA VAL A 50 10.45 -0.22 -17.33
C VAL A 50 11.54 0.84 -17.13
N PHE A 51 12.79 0.54 -17.45
CA PHE A 51 13.92 1.46 -17.29
C PHE A 51 14.72 1.69 -18.58
N SER A 52 14.10 1.47 -19.76
CA SER A 52 14.81 1.45 -21.04
C SER A 52 14.97 2.82 -21.70
N TRP A 53 14.75 3.96 -21.01
CA TRP A 53 14.78 5.29 -21.66
C TRP A 53 16.09 5.55 -22.40
N SER A 54 17.26 5.27 -21.81
CA SER A 54 18.54 5.48 -22.47
C SER A 54 18.77 4.60 -23.70
N THR A 55 18.08 3.45 -23.80
CA THR A 55 18.09 2.59 -24.99
C THR A 55 17.11 3.07 -26.04
N TYR A 56 15.96 3.60 -25.63
CA TYR A 56 15.00 4.22 -26.53
C TYR A 56 15.50 5.55 -27.11
N GLU A 57 16.14 6.36 -26.28
CA GLU A 57 16.61 7.70 -26.62
C GLU A 57 18.05 7.90 -26.11
N PRO A 58 19.08 7.33 -26.79
CA PRO A 58 20.48 7.41 -26.38
C PRO A 58 21.04 8.83 -26.42
N ARG A 59 20.46 9.69 -27.26
CA ARG A 59 20.70 11.15 -27.29
C ARG A 59 19.37 11.86 -27.47
N GLU A 60 19.29 13.08 -27.00
CA GLU A 60 18.08 13.88 -27.08
C GLU A 60 17.52 13.95 -28.52
N GLY A 61 16.28 13.46 -28.69
CA GLY A 61 15.57 13.44 -29.98
C GLY A 61 15.96 12.31 -30.94
N GLU A 62 16.88 11.42 -30.56
CA GLU A 62 17.30 10.27 -31.37
C GLU A 62 16.66 8.99 -30.82
N PHE A 63 15.64 8.45 -31.52
CA PHE A 63 14.82 7.34 -31.05
C PHE A 63 15.12 6.02 -31.75
N HIS A 64 15.26 4.94 -30.98
CA HIS A 64 15.62 3.60 -31.45
C HIS A 64 14.65 2.54 -30.91
N PHE A 65 13.61 2.21 -31.68
CA PHE A 65 12.55 1.27 -31.26
C PHE A 65 12.57 -0.09 -31.98
N ALA A 66 13.41 -0.26 -33.01
CA ALA A 66 13.40 -1.47 -33.83
C ALA A 66 13.60 -2.77 -33.03
N TRP A 67 14.46 -2.74 -32.00
CA TRP A 67 14.71 -3.88 -31.14
C TRP A 67 13.46 -4.26 -30.31
N LEU A 68 12.68 -3.28 -29.89
CA LEU A 68 11.46 -3.54 -29.10
C LEU A 68 10.35 -4.12 -29.98
N HIS A 69 10.22 -3.67 -31.23
CA HIS A 69 9.33 -4.30 -32.21
C HIS A 69 9.65 -5.78 -32.39
N ASP A 70 10.93 -6.11 -32.64
CA ASP A 70 11.38 -7.49 -32.82
C ASP A 70 11.04 -8.37 -31.61
N ILE A 71 11.26 -7.88 -30.41
CA ILE A 71 10.94 -8.60 -29.17
C ILE A 71 9.43 -8.78 -28.99
N MET A 72 8.64 -7.72 -29.19
CA MET A 72 7.18 -7.80 -29.04
C MET A 72 6.55 -8.72 -30.08
N ASP A 73 7.03 -8.68 -31.33
CA ASP A 73 6.62 -9.59 -32.41
C ASP A 73 6.90 -11.06 -32.06
N LYS A 74 8.11 -11.35 -31.57
CA LYS A 74 8.51 -12.70 -31.12
C LYS A 74 7.68 -13.19 -29.95
N LEU A 75 7.44 -12.36 -28.95
CA LEU A 75 6.57 -12.69 -27.81
C LEU A 75 5.15 -12.99 -28.28
N TYR A 76 4.56 -12.13 -29.10
CA TYR A 76 3.21 -12.31 -29.61
C TYR A 76 3.07 -13.57 -30.48
N ALA A 77 4.02 -13.82 -31.38
CA ALA A 77 4.08 -15.05 -32.18
C ALA A 77 4.21 -16.31 -31.30
N ASN A 78 4.79 -16.19 -30.11
CA ASN A 78 4.92 -17.26 -29.14
C ASN A 78 3.69 -17.43 -28.21
N GLY A 79 2.65 -16.59 -28.37
CA GLY A 79 1.43 -16.59 -27.58
C GLY A 79 1.53 -15.81 -26.26
N SER A 80 2.51 -14.94 -26.13
CA SER A 80 2.69 -14.04 -24.98
C SER A 80 2.35 -12.60 -25.35
N TYR A 81 1.65 -11.91 -24.48
CA TYR A 81 1.33 -10.49 -24.59
C TYR A 81 2.37 -9.63 -23.88
N THR A 82 2.37 -8.33 -24.15
CA THR A 82 3.26 -7.36 -23.55
C THR A 82 2.50 -6.37 -22.69
N ILE A 83 2.98 -6.16 -21.46
CA ILE A 83 2.73 -4.96 -20.68
C ILE A 83 3.89 -4.03 -20.96
N LEU A 84 3.62 -2.88 -21.60
CA LEU A 84 4.68 -1.96 -22.01
C LEU A 84 4.76 -0.79 -21.03
N ALA A 85 5.95 -0.59 -20.45
CA ALA A 85 6.15 0.47 -19.48
C ALA A 85 6.53 1.81 -20.13
N THR A 86 6.08 2.92 -19.51
CA THR A 86 6.69 4.23 -19.72
C THR A 86 7.98 4.29 -18.88
N PRO A 87 9.14 4.67 -19.47
CA PRO A 87 10.44 4.51 -18.83
C PRO A 87 10.79 5.66 -17.85
N SER A 88 9.79 6.37 -17.35
CA SER A 88 9.97 7.61 -16.60
C SER A 88 10.50 7.42 -15.16
N GLY A 89 10.64 6.19 -14.71
CA GLY A 89 11.25 5.87 -13.40
C GLY A 89 12.77 6.04 -13.36
N ALA A 90 13.46 5.93 -14.50
CA ALA A 90 14.90 6.13 -14.61
C ALA A 90 15.22 6.91 -15.89
N ARG A 91 16.00 7.97 -15.76
CA ARG A 91 16.30 8.90 -16.86
C ARG A 91 17.72 8.74 -17.39
N PRO A 92 17.95 9.03 -18.69
CA PRO A 92 19.28 8.97 -19.29
C PRO A 92 20.20 10.07 -18.75
N ALA A 93 21.52 9.82 -18.81
CA ALA A 93 22.54 10.74 -18.32
C ALA A 93 22.54 12.10 -19.04
N TRP A 94 22.28 12.10 -20.36
CA TRP A 94 22.21 13.34 -21.16
C TRP A 94 21.15 14.30 -20.64
N LEU A 95 20.03 13.79 -20.07
CA LEU A 95 18.96 14.62 -19.53
C LEU A 95 19.43 15.38 -18.29
N ASP A 96 20.15 14.72 -17.38
CA ASP A 96 20.70 15.35 -16.19
C ASP A 96 21.87 16.31 -16.46
N GLU A 97 22.65 16.03 -17.51
CA GLU A 97 23.72 16.91 -17.95
C GLU A 97 23.16 18.21 -18.53
N THR A 98 22.14 18.09 -19.38
CA THR A 98 21.54 19.23 -20.08
C THR A 98 20.58 20.02 -19.19
N TYR A 99 19.84 19.33 -18.30
CA TYR A 99 18.76 19.90 -17.48
C TYR A 99 18.90 19.53 -16.00
N PRO A 100 19.93 20.02 -15.30
CA PRO A 100 20.23 19.63 -13.92
C PRO A 100 19.11 19.95 -12.91
N GLU A 101 18.19 20.85 -13.27
CA GLU A 101 17.00 21.17 -12.46
C GLU A 101 16.01 19.99 -12.38
N CYS A 102 16.14 18.98 -13.23
CA CYS A 102 15.36 17.74 -13.14
C CYS A 102 15.74 16.88 -11.95
N ARG A 103 16.91 17.06 -11.38
CA ARG A 103 17.37 16.26 -10.24
C ARG A 103 16.60 16.62 -8.98
N ARG A 104 16.32 15.62 -8.18
CA ARG A 104 15.68 15.76 -6.87
C ARG A 104 16.53 16.63 -5.93
N VAL A 105 15.86 17.29 -5.02
CA VAL A 105 16.46 17.96 -3.86
C VAL A 105 15.97 17.24 -2.61
N ASP A 106 16.88 16.86 -1.73
CA ASP A 106 16.56 16.13 -0.52
C ASP A 106 15.97 17.04 0.58
N SER A 107 15.63 16.45 1.73
CA SER A 107 15.05 17.14 2.87
C SER A 107 16.02 18.08 3.61
N TYR A 108 17.30 18.12 3.24
CA TYR A 108 18.28 19.12 3.71
C TYR A 108 18.47 20.27 2.71
N GLY A 109 17.72 20.26 1.60
CA GLY A 109 17.86 21.25 0.53
C GLY A 109 19.03 20.98 -0.42
N VAL A 110 19.64 19.80 -0.39
CA VAL A 110 20.78 19.44 -1.23
C VAL A 110 20.30 18.75 -2.50
N ARG A 111 20.74 19.27 -3.66
CA ARG A 111 20.44 18.66 -4.95
C ARG A 111 21.24 17.39 -5.14
N GLU A 112 20.55 16.29 -5.45
CA GLU A 112 21.15 14.99 -5.71
C GLU A 112 21.95 14.96 -7.02
N HIS A 113 22.91 14.05 -7.10
CA HIS A 113 23.66 13.77 -8.32
C HIS A 113 22.89 12.83 -9.25
N HIS A 114 23.35 12.73 -10.52
CA HIS A 114 22.86 11.70 -11.44
C HIS A 114 23.12 10.30 -10.89
N GLY A 115 22.15 9.42 -11.05
CA GLY A 115 22.26 8.00 -10.70
C GLY A 115 21.00 7.49 -10.03
N VAL A 116 20.96 6.19 -9.79
CA VAL A 116 19.83 5.42 -9.29
C VAL A 116 18.51 5.68 -10.03
N ARG A 117 17.43 5.07 -9.60
CA ARG A 117 16.07 5.34 -10.09
C ARG A 117 15.34 6.32 -9.16
N HIS A 118 14.28 6.97 -9.63
CA HIS A 118 13.40 7.87 -8.86
C HIS A 118 14.07 9.08 -8.19
N ASN A 119 15.26 9.49 -8.59
CA ASN A 119 15.91 10.66 -8.04
C ASN A 119 15.71 11.93 -8.91
N HIS A 120 14.57 12.02 -9.58
CA HIS A 120 14.13 13.17 -10.38
C HIS A 120 12.99 13.93 -9.71
N CYS A 121 12.81 15.19 -10.13
CA CYS A 121 11.73 16.04 -9.67
C CYS A 121 10.52 15.94 -10.59
N MET A 122 9.42 15.41 -10.12
CA MET A 122 8.16 15.28 -10.87
C MET A 122 7.44 16.62 -11.10
N SER A 123 7.87 17.68 -10.41
CA SER A 123 7.35 19.04 -10.61
C SER A 123 8.17 19.86 -11.61
N ALA A 124 9.36 19.40 -12.01
CA ALA A 124 10.20 20.15 -12.95
C ALA A 124 9.57 20.21 -14.34
N PRO A 125 9.25 21.40 -14.89
CA PRO A 125 8.55 21.51 -16.16
C PRO A 125 9.27 20.86 -17.33
N VAL A 126 10.61 20.95 -17.36
CA VAL A 126 11.41 20.34 -18.42
C VAL A 126 11.36 18.81 -18.33
N TYR A 127 11.37 18.23 -17.12
CA TYR A 127 11.24 16.79 -16.96
C TYR A 127 9.89 16.30 -17.49
N ARG A 128 8.79 16.93 -17.07
CA ARG A 128 7.44 16.62 -17.59
C ARG A 128 7.36 16.72 -19.10
N LYS A 129 8.00 17.73 -19.70
CA LYS A 129 8.07 17.90 -21.15
C LYS A 129 8.82 16.74 -21.82
N LYS A 130 9.96 16.29 -21.26
CA LYS A 130 10.73 15.17 -21.83
C LYS A 130 9.99 13.84 -21.69
N VAL A 131 9.36 13.59 -20.55
CA VAL A 131 8.48 12.45 -20.34
C VAL A 131 7.33 12.47 -21.36
N SER A 132 6.68 13.60 -21.56
CA SER A 132 5.64 13.73 -22.57
C SER A 132 6.13 13.35 -23.97
N VAL A 133 7.36 13.72 -24.34
CA VAL A 133 7.93 13.37 -25.65
C VAL A 133 8.09 11.86 -25.80
N ILE A 134 8.76 11.19 -24.83
CA ILE A 134 9.02 9.75 -24.93
C ILE A 134 7.72 8.93 -24.85
N VAL A 135 6.75 9.32 -23.99
CA VAL A 135 5.46 8.64 -23.86
C VAL A 135 4.64 8.75 -25.16
N ASN A 136 4.61 9.96 -25.79
CA ASN A 136 3.97 10.12 -27.10
C ASN A 136 4.62 9.22 -28.16
N LYS A 137 5.95 9.16 -28.20
CA LYS A 137 6.68 8.29 -29.14
C LYS A 137 6.34 6.81 -28.95
N LEU A 138 6.30 6.33 -27.72
CA LEU A 138 5.91 4.95 -27.42
C LEU A 138 4.45 4.67 -27.82
N ALA A 139 3.54 5.59 -27.53
CA ALA A 139 2.13 5.44 -27.91
C ALA A 139 1.91 5.46 -29.42
N ASP A 140 2.62 6.33 -30.17
CA ASP A 140 2.57 6.39 -31.62
C ASP A 140 3.11 5.11 -32.26
N GLU A 141 4.20 4.56 -31.74
CA GLU A 141 4.91 3.41 -32.28
C GLU A 141 4.22 2.07 -31.95
N PHE A 142 3.80 1.89 -30.69
CA PHE A 142 3.34 0.59 -30.19
C PHE A 142 1.84 0.53 -29.88
N GLY A 143 1.11 1.65 -29.91
CA GLY A 143 -0.29 1.71 -29.51
C GLY A 143 -1.24 0.81 -30.31
N ASN A 144 -0.86 0.43 -31.53
CA ASN A 144 -1.61 -0.48 -32.40
C ASN A 144 -0.98 -1.88 -32.51
N HIS A 145 0.04 -2.18 -31.72
CA HIS A 145 0.69 -3.49 -31.76
C HIS A 145 -0.26 -4.56 -31.21
N PRO A 146 -0.52 -5.67 -31.93
CA PRO A 146 -1.52 -6.67 -31.54
C PRO A 146 -1.16 -7.40 -30.23
N GLY A 147 0.11 -7.43 -29.86
CA GLY A 147 0.61 -7.99 -28.60
C GLY A 147 0.56 -7.01 -27.42
N LEU A 148 0.22 -5.74 -27.61
CA LEU A 148 0.12 -4.78 -26.49
C LEU A 148 -1.14 -5.05 -25.69
N LEU A 149 -0.97 -5.45 -24.42
CA LEU A 149 -2.06 -5.79 -23.51
C LEU A 149 -2.43 -4.61 -22.60
N MET A 150 -1.44 -3.91 -22.09
CA MET A 150 -1.58 -2.88 -21.06
C MET A 150 -0.39 -1.93 -21.07
N TRP A 151 -0.61 -0.68 -20.63
CA TRP A 151 0.46 0.24 -20.29
C TRP A 151 0.79 0.18 -18.80
N HIS A 152 2.07 0.13 -18.48
CA HIS A 152 2.61 0.26 -17.13
C HIS A 152 3.22 1.66 -16.96
N ILE A 153 2.64 2.48 -16.09
CA ILE A 153 3.06 3.87 -15.92
C ILE A 153 4.24 3.95 -14.96
N SER A 154 5.43 4.31 -15.46
CA SER A 154 6.65 4.39 -14.64
C SER A 154 6.93 3.08 -13.89
N ASN A 155 7.28 3.15 -12.62
CA ASN A 155 7.49 2.01 -11.71
C ASN A 155 7.54 2.50 -10.26
N GLU A 156 6.91 1.81 -9.32
CA GLU A 156 7.06 1.99 -7.86
C GLU A 156 7.26 3.45 -7.45
N PHE A 157 6.28 4.31 -7.76
CA PHE A 157 6.37 5.73 -7.46
C PHE A 157 6.76 5.98 -6.00
N GLY A 158 7.71 6.88 -5.77
CA GLY A 158 8.16 7.18 -4.43
C GLY A 158 9.12 8.36 -4.31
N GLY A 159 9.36 8.74 -3.07
CA GLY A 159 10.28 9.79 -2.68
C GLY A 159 9.71 11.20 -2.77
N GLU A 160 10.26 12.08 -1.95
CA GLU A 160 9.90 13.48 -1.83
C GLU A 160 10.95 14.35 -2.52
N CYS A 161 10.57 15.55 -2.98
CA CYS A 161 11.49 16.50 -3.57
C CYS A 161 11.24 17.91 -3.03
N TYR A 162 12.27 18.51 -2.49
CA TYR A 162 12.24 19.83 -1.83
C TYR A 162 12.79 20.96 -2.71
N CYS A 163 12.76 20.79 -4.04
CA CYS A 163 13.26 21.81 -4.97
C CYS A 163 12.29 23.01 -5.08
N PRO A 164 12.75 24.16 -5.61
CA PRO A 164 11.91 25.35 -5.75
C PRO A 164 10.60 25.12 -6.52
N HIS A 165 10.57 24.19 -7.50
CA HIS A 165 9.34 23.84 -8.21
C HIS A 165 8.33 23.14 -7.29
N CYS A 166 8.81 22.23 -6.44
CA CYS A 166 7.95 21.54 -5.48
C CYS A 166 7.46 22.48 -4.38
N VAL A 167 8.35 23.37 -3.87
CA VAL A 167 7.97 24.39 -2.88
C VAL A 167 6.84 25.27 -3.43
N LYS A 168 7.01 25.82 -4.64
CA LYS A 168 5.98 26.66 -5.26
C LYS A 168 4.65 25.91 -5.46
N ARG A 169 4.71 24.67 -5.94
CA ARG A 169 3.50 23.85 -6.11
C ARG A 169 2.82 23.52 -4.77
N PHE A 170 3.61 23.34 -3.71
CA PHE A 170 3.08 23.13 -2.36
C PHE A 170 2.35 24.37 -1.85
N GLN A 171 2.94 25.55 -2.03
CA GLN A 171 2.31 26.83 -1.68
C GLN A 171 0.99 27.03 -2.44
N ASP A 172 0.96 26.73 -3.74
CA ASP A 172 -0.24 26.82 -4.56
C ASP A 172 -1.31 25.80 -4.11
N TYR A 173 -0.91 24.56 -3.84
CA TYR A 173 -1.79 23.51 -3.29
C TYR A 173 -2.42 23.93 -1.97
N LEU A 174 -1.65 24.52 -1.07
CA LEU A 174 -2.15 25.04 0.21
C LEU A 174 -3.10 26.22 0.01
N ALA A 175 -2.76 27.13 -0.88
CA ALA A 175 -3.63 28.28 -1.17
C ALA A 175 -5.00 27.81 -1.69
N GLU A 176 -5.04 26.88 -2.63
CA GLU A 176 -6.31 26.30 -3.11
C GLU A 176 -7.07 25.55 -1.98
N LYS A 177 -6.39 24.73 -1.20
CA LYS A 177 -6.99 23.95 -0.12
C LYS A 177 -7.64 24.82 0.94
N PHE A 178 -7.06 25.96 1.25
CA PHE A 178 -7.54 26.90 2.27
C PHE A 178 -8.27 28.12 1.68
N ASP A 179 -8.82 28.01 0.46
CA ASP A 179 -9.61 29.05 -0.22
C ASP A 179 -8.87 30.39 -0.32
N HIS A 180 -7.55 30.40 -0.50
CA HIS A 180 -6.67 31.58 -0.50
C HIS A 180 -6.73 32.42 0.79
N ASP A 181 -7.17 31.82 1.90
CA ASP A 181 -7.29 32.46 3.20
C ASP A 181 -6.22 31.92 4.17
N ILE A 182 -5.17 32.70 4.38
CA ILE A 182 -4.05 32.30 5.25
C ILE A 182 -4.48 32.14 6.71
N GLU A 183 -5.53 32.84 7.16
CA GLU A 183 -6.03 32.71 8.52
C GLU A 183 -6.71 31.36 8.75
N LYS A 184 -7.36 30.78 7.73
CA LYS A 184 -7.88 29.42 7.80
C LYS A 184 -6.75 28.41 8.02
N LEU A 185 -5.66 28.55 7.27
CA LEU A 185 -4.47 27.70 7.44
C LEU A 185 -3.87 27.87 8.84
N ASN A 186 -3.62 29.12 9.28
CA ASN A 186 -3.07 29.42 10.60
C ASN A 186 -3.89 28.77 11.72
N LYS A 187 -5.22 28.83 11.63
CA LYS A 187 -6.14 28.21 12.57
C LYS A 187 -6.08 26.67 12.52
N ALA A 188 -6.05 26.09 11.32
CA ALA A 188 -5.99 24.64 11.12
C ALA A 188 -4.67 24.04 11.59
N TRP A 189 -3.57 24.75 11.50
CA TRP A 189 -2.25 24.28 11.91
C TRP A 189 -1.83 24.72 13.30
N TRP A 190 -2.66 25.49 14.03
CA TRP A 190 -2.34 26.02 15.37
C TRP A 190 -1.05 26.84 15.42
N THR A 191 -0.80 27.65 14.41
CA THR A 191 0.49 28.34 14.19
C THR A 191 0.82 29.44 15.21
N THR A 192 -0.11 29.80 16.09
CA THR A 192 0.17 30.68 17.25
C THR A 192 1.16 30.05 18.24
N PHE A 193 1.29 28.71 18.24
CA PHE A 193 2.30 28.01 19.02
C PHE A 193 3.70 28.40 18.53
N TRP A 194 4.58 28.84 19.42
CA TRP A 194 5.95 29.32 19.15
C TRP A 194 6.07 30.41 18.09
N SER A 195 5.02 31.24 17.88
CA SER A 195 5.02 32.34 16.92
C SER A 195 5.21 31.92 15.45
N HIS A 196 4.63 30.79 15.05
CA HIS A 196 4.74 30.29 13.67
C HIS A 196 3.69 30.87 12.71
N THR A 197 2.93 31.91 13.12
CA THR A 197 1.85 32.48 12.30
C THR A 197 2.37 33.04 10.98
N TYR A 198 1.80 32.59 9.88
CA TYR A 198 2.08 33.05 8.54
C TYR A 198 1.18 34.23 8.15
N ASN A 199 1.69 35.16 7.34
CA ASN A 199 0.93 36.26 6.77
C ASN A 199 0.64 36.07 5.27
N ASP A 200 1.35 35.16 4.63
CA ASP A 200 1.22 34.86 3.21
C ASP A 200 1.69 33.43 2.93
N PHE A 201 1.06 32.75 1.97
CA PHE A 201 1.41 31.37 1.59
C PHE A 201 2.86 31.23 1.09
N SER A 202 3.43 32.29 0.52
CA SER A 202 4.83 32.30 0.07
C SER A 202 5.87 32.19 1.19
N GLN A 203 5.45 32.39 2.45
CA GLN A 203 6.31 32.21 3.61
C GLN A 203 6.42 30.76 4.07
N ILE A 204 5.56 29.88 3.54
CA ILE A 204 5.51 28.47 3.93
C ILE A 204 6.59 27.71 3.19
N GLU A 205 7.49 27.10 3.94
CA GLU A 205 8.49 26.16 3.44
C GLU A 205 8.04 24.72 3.75
N PRO A 206 8.46 23.73 2.96
CA PRO A 206 8.25 22.33 3.32
C PRO A 206 8.99 21.96 4.61
N PRO A 207 8.65 20.86 5.28
CA PRO A 207 9.29 20.45 6.54
C PRO A 207 10.71 19.94 6.29
N TYR A 208 11.66 20.86 6.05
CA TYR A 208 13.07 20.53 5.95
C TYR A 208 13.60 19.95 7.26
N ARG A 209 14.50 18.96 7.18
CA ARG A 209 15.12 18.37 8.39
C ARG A 209 15.94 19.36 9.23
N ASN A 210 16.40 20.43 8.62
CA ASN A 210 17.12 21.53 9.27
C ASN A 210 16.25 22.80 9.39
N GLY A 211 14.95 22.69 9.20
CA GLY A 211 13.97 23.77 9.27
C GLY A 211 12.83 23.48 10.24
N GLU A 212 11.62 23.88 9.87
CA GLU A 212 10.42 23.68 10.69
C GLU A 212 9.89 22.23 10.59
N PHE A 213 9.74 21.59 11.73
CA PHE A 213 9.21 20.23 11.84
C PHE A 213 8.21 20.08 13.01
N SER A 214 7.96 21.15 13.78
CA SER A 214 7.10 21.12 14.95
C SER A 214 5.64 21.44 14.66
N ILE A 215 5.32 21.94 13.46
CA ILE A 215 3.94 22.18 13.02
C ILE A 215 3.39 20.86 12.45
N MET A 216 2.56 20.17 13.23
CA MET A 216 2.03 18.85 12.84
C MET A 216 1.20 18.92 11.56
N GLY A 217 0.38 19.96 11.40
CA GLY A 217 -0.38 20.19 10.17
C GLY A 217 0.50 20.38 8.93
N LEU A 218 1.65 21.05 9.04
CA LEU A 218 2.61 21.19 7.95
C LEU A 218 3.19 19.83 7.52
N ASN A 219 3.60 19.01 8.49
CA ASN A 219 4.17 17.69 8.21
C ASN A 219 3.15 16.78 7.50
N LEU A 220 1.91 16.78 7.98
CA LEU A 220 0.81 16.00 7.41
C LEU A 220 0.47 16.49 5.98
N GLU A 221 0.34 17.80 5.80
CA GLU A 221 0.02 18.35 4.47
C GLU A 221 1.15 18.16 3.45
N TRP A 222 2.40 18.10 3.87
CA TRP A 222 3.50 17.74 2.98
C TRP A 222 3.37 16.31 2.44
N LYS A 223 2.98 15.36 3.28
CA LYS A 223 2.70 13.97 2.86
C LYS A 223 1.51 13.89 1.89
N ARG A 224 0.42 14.58 2.21
CA ARG A 224 -0.76 14.70 1.33
C ARG A 224 -0.42 15.35 -0.01
N PHE A 225 0.33 16.46 0.02
CA PHE A 225 0.84 17.12 -1.18
C PHE A 225 1.72 16.18 -2.01
N THR A 226 2.60 15.42 -1.39
CA THR A 226 3.47 14.47 -2.09
C THR A 226 2.63 13.45 -2.87
N THR A 227 1.61 12.88 -2.25
CA THR A 227 0.65 11.98 -2.93
C THR A 227 -0.09 12.70 -4.07
N TRP A 228 -0.61 13.90 -3.82
CA TRP A 228 -1.31 14.68 -4.83
C TRP A 228 -0.41 15.02 -6.02
N ASN A 229 0.80 15.50 -5.77
CA ASN A 229 1.77 15.88 -6.82
C ASN A 229 2.24 14.69 -7.66
N MET A 230 2.43 13.53 -7.01
CA MET A 230 2.78 12.28 -7.68
C MET A 230 1.62 11.78 -8.56
N THR A 231 0.40 11.82 -8.04
CA THR A 231 -0.81 11.45 -8.77
C THR A 231 -1.06 12.37 -9.96
N ASP A 232 -0.82 13.67 -9.82
CA ASP A 232 -0.92 14.65 -10.91
C ASP A 232 0.11 14.37 -12.02
N TYR A 233 1.33 14.03 -11.63
CA TYR A 233 2.35 13.62 -12.59
C TYR A 233 1.95 12.33 -13.34
N MET A 234 1.50 11.31 -12.63
CA MET A 234 1.02 10.05 -13.21
C MET A 234 -0.17 10.29 -14.16
N LYS A 235 -1.13 11.14 -13.78
CA LYS A 235 -2.26 11.53 -14.65
C LYS A 235 -1.81 12.16 -15.96
N ALA A 236 -0.72 12.94 -15.95
CA ALA A 236 -0.20 13.54 -17.18
C ALA A 236 0.34 12.51 -18.17
N GLU A 237 0.99 11.44 -17.70
CA GLU A 237 1.41 10.32 -18.56
C GLU A 237 0.20 9.52 -19.07
N ILE A 238 -0.75 9.21 -18.18
CA ILE A 238 -1.98 8.49 -18.53
C ILE A 238 -2.79 9.23 -19.59
N ALA A 239 -2.92 10.56 -19.47
CA ALA A 239 -3.67 11.37 -20.43
C ALA A 239 -3.14 11.23 -21.85
N ILE A 240 -1.81 11.23 -22.04
CA ILE A 240 -1.17 11.04 -23.34
C ILE A 240 -1.52 9.65 -23.91
N LEU A 241 -1.39 8.61 -23.10
CA LEU A 241 -1.68 7.23 -23.52
C LEU A 241 -3.15 7.05 -23.86
N LYS A 242 -4.05 7.58 -23.05
CA LYS A 242 -5.52 7.47 -23.26
C LYS A 242 -6.01 8.29 -24.45
N GLU A 243 -5.36 9.38 -24.80
CA GLU A 243 -5.67 10.12 -26.03
C GLU A 243 -5.42 9.27 -27.29
N ARG A 244 -4.36 8.44 -27.30
CA ARG A 244 -3.92 7.66 -28.47
C ARG A 244 -4.46 6.23 -28.45
N THR A 245 -4.57 5.65 -27.27
CA THR A 245 -4.95 4.24 -27.05
C THR A 245 -6.01 4.12 -25.96
N PRO A 246 -7.20 4.73 -26.11
CA PRO A 246 -8.22 4.77 -25.04
C PRO A 246 -8.70 3.37 -24.61
N GLN A 247 -8.57 2.37 -25.49
CA GLN A 247 -8.97 1.00 -25.24
C GLN A 247 -7.94 0.18 -24.44
N ILE A 248 -6.68 0.63 -24.38
CA ILE A 248 -5.62 -0.08 -23.65
C ILE A 248 -5.65 0.33 -22.18
N PRO A 249 -5.80 -0.62 -21.25
CA PRO A 249 -5.81 -0.30 -19.81
C PRO A 249 -4.44 0.19 -19.32
N VAL A 250 -4.47 0.91 -18.20
CA VAL A 250 -3.26 1.44 -17.55
C VAL A 250 -3.15 0.94 -16.12
N THR A 251 -1.93 0.67 -15.68
CA THR A 251 -1.57 0.33 -14.29
C THR A 251 -0.27 1.01 -13.87
N THR A 252 0.03 0.98 -12.60
CA THR A 252 1.37 1.14 -12.02
C THR A 252 1.48 0.22 -10.81
N ASN A 253 2.67 -0.30 -10.55
CA ASN A 253 2.89 -1.18 -9.41
C ASN A 253 3.07 -0.39 -8.11
N PHE A 254 2.36 -0.80 -7.07
CA PHE A 254 2.48 -0.27 -5.72
C PHE A 254 3.44 -1.14 -4.89
N MET A 255 4.10 -0.50 -3.94
CA MET A 255 4.91 -1.19 -2.94
C MET A 255 4.05 -1.38 -1.69
N LYS A 256 4.02 -2.51 -1.05
CA LYS A 256 3.39 -2.77 0.26
C LYS A 256 2.53 -1.60 0.82
N GLU A 257 2.57 -1.40 2.13
CA GLU A 257 2.10 -0.21 2.85
C GLU A 257 3.15 0.92 2.84
N TYR A 258 3.63 1.28 1.66
CA TYR A 258 4.63 2.34 1.53
C TYR A 258 4.18 3.63 2.26
N ASP A 259 4.99 4.10 3.19
CA ASP A 259 4.67 5.22 4.07
C ASP A 259 4.74 6.60 3.38
N GLY A 260 5.26 6.66 2.17
CA GLY A 260 5.44 7.90 1.42
C GLY A 260 4.23 8.37 0.63
N LEU A 261 3.25 7.50 0.34
CA LEU A 261 2.13 7.78 -0.56
C LEU A 261 0.84 7.11 -0.11
N ASP A 262 -0.26 7.84 -0.13
CA ASP A 262 -1.61 7.29 0.07
C ASP A 262 -2.13 6.62 -1.21
N TYR A 263 -2.17 5.31 -1.21
CA TYR A 263 -2.62 4.53 -2.37
C TYR A 263 -4.14 4.59 -2.58
N HIS A 264 -4.95 4.88 -1.56
CA HIS A 264 -6.38 5.14 -1.76
C HIS A 264 -6.63 6.34 -2.67
N LYS A 265 -5.78 7.35 -2.58
CA LYS A 265 -5.86 8.55 -3.45
C LYS A 265 -5.17 8.31 -4.80
N MET A 266 -4.01 7.65 -4.79
CA MET A 266 -3.18 7.48 -5.98
C MET A 266 -3.78 6.51 -7.01
N GLN A 267 -4.54 5.50 -6.59
CA GLN A 267 -5.11 4.49 -7.48
C GLN A 267 -6.23 5.02 -8.40
N GLN A 268 -6.81 6.19 -8.10
CA GLN A 268 -8.01 6.69 -8.78
C GLN A 268 -7.92 6.73 -10.32
N PRO A 269 -6.81 7.20 -10.95
CA PRO A 269 -6.71 7.27 -12.41
C PRO A 269 -6.35 5.94 -13.08
N LEU A 270 -6.03 4.89 -12.35
CA LEU A 270 -5.66 3.59 -12.89
C LEU A 270 -6.89 2.77 -13.30
N ASP A 271 -6.80 1.99 -14.37
CA ASP A 271 -7.83 1.02 -14.73
C ASP A 271 -7.73 -0.24 -13.87
N VAL A 272 -6.52 -0.68 -13.59
CA VAL A 272 -6.21 -1.87 -12.79
C VAL A 272 -5.16 -1.53 -11.75
N VAL A 273 -5.33 -2.04 -10.53
CA VAL A 273 -4.34 -1.92 -9.46
C VAL A 273 -3.37 -3.09 -9.52
N SER A 274 -2.09 -2.80 -9.43
CA SER A 274 -1.03 -3.80 -9.33
C SER A 274 -0.04 -3.47 -8.20
N TRP A 275 0.68 -4.48 -7.70
CA TRP A 275 1.65 -4.29 -6.64
C TRP A 275 2.74 -5.37 -6.62
N ASP A 276 3.80 -5.12 -5.83
CA ASP A 276 5.00 -5.92 -5.75
C ASP A 276 5.14 -6.57 -4.38
N SER A 277 5.23 -7.89 -4.36
CA SER A 277 5.23 -8.68 -3.13
C SER A 277 6.55 -9.41 -2.92
N TYR A 278 7.30 -8.98 -1.91
CA TYR A 278 8.61 -9.53 -1.57
C TYR A 278 8.71 -9.95 -0.08
N PRO A 279 7.88 -10.87 0.41
CA PRO A 279 7.90 -11.30 1.81
C PRO A 279 9.23 -11.99 2.17
N ARG A 280 9.76 -11.66 3.36
CA ARG A 280 11.04 -12.18 3.87
C ARG A 280 10.86 -13.54 4.52
N PHE A 281 10.51 -14.56 3.74
CA PHE A 281 10.39 -15.91 4.29
C PHE A 281 11.69 -16.42 4.94
N HIS A 282 11.53 -17.14 6.06
CA HIS A 282 12.64 -17.74 6.83
C HIS A 282 13.60 -16.72 7.43
N ASN A 283 13.10 -15.54 7.82
CA ASN A 283 13.85 -14.59 8.63
C ASN A 283 13.94 -15.08 10.10
N ASP A 284 14.66 -14.35 10.95
CA ASP A 284 14.84 -14.64 12.37
C ASP A 284 14.06 -13.69 13.29
N GLU A 285 13.23 -12.80 12.72
CA GLU A 285 12.45 -11.81 13.43
C GLU A 285 11.02 -12.30 13.71
N GLU A 286 10.47 -13.14 12.83
CA GLU A 286 9.09 -13.61 12.90
C GLU A 286 8.93 -15.05 12.39
N SER A 287 7.82 -15.67 12.73
CA SER A 287 7.50 -17.02 12.24
C SER A 287 7.11 -17.00 10.76
N PHE A 288 7.25 -18.16 10.11
CA PHE A 288 6.78 -18.30 8.72
C PHE A 288 5.29 -17.97 8.55
N SER A 289 4.47 -18.34 9.55
CA SER A 289 3.04 -18.04 9.57
C SER A 289 2.77 -16.54 9.68
N ASP A 290 3.56 -15.83 10.49
CA ASP A 290 3.43 -14.37 10.62
C ASP A 290 3.76 -13.68 9.29
N THR A 291 4.87 -14.05 8.64
CA THR A 291 5.24 -13.53 7.30
C THR A 291 4.12 -13.78 6.28
N MET A 292 3.53 -15.00 6.26
CA MET A 292 2.41 -15.31 5.34
C MET A 292 1.18 -14.47 5.62
N THR A 293 0.88 -14.19 6.89
CA THR A 293 -0.30 -13.42 7.28
C THR A 293 -0.10 -11.93 7.03
N GLU A 294 1.11 -11.40 7.25
CA GLU A 294 1.44 -10.02 6.88
C GLU A 294 1.30 -9.81 5.36
N ASN A 295 1.80 -10.75 4.57
CA ASN A 295 1.63 -10.72 3.12
C ASN A 295 0.14 -10.79 2.71
N ALA A 296 -0.68 -11.54 3.46
CA ALA A 296 -2.12 -11.58 3.23
C ALA A 296 -2.81 -10.24 3.54
N PHE A 297 -2.38 -9.53 4.59
CA PHE A 297 -2.83 -8.16 4.87
C PHE A 297 -2.53 -7.23 3.70
N ASP A 298 -1.31 -7.28 3.16
CA ASP A 298 -0.89 -6.45 2.03
C ASP A 298 -1.73 -6.75 0.78
N HIS A 299 -1.97 -8.03 0.46
CA HIS A 299 -2.88 -8.43 -0.63
C HIS A 299 -4.30 -7.91 -0.42
N ALA A 300 -4.83 -8.00 0.82
CA ALA A 300 -6.18 -7.52 1.13
C ALA A 300 -6.28 -6.00 0.99
N MET A 301 -5.27 -5.24 1.43
CA MET A 301 -5.20 -3.79 1.28
C MET A 301 -5.22 -3.38 -0.20
N ILE A 302 -4.38 -4.00 -1.02
CA ILE A 302 -4.31 -3.70 -2.47
C ILE A 302 -5.61 -4.09 -3.18
N ARG A 303 -6.17 -5.28 -2.89
CA ARG A 303 -7.47 -5.70 -3.40
C ARG A 303 -8.55 -4.67 -3.14
N CYS A 304 -8.57 -4.11 -1.93
CA CYS A 304 -9.61 -3.18 -1.51
C CYS A 304 -9.51 -1.80 -2.16
N LEU A 305 -8.40 -1.46 -2.82
CA LEU A 305 -8.32 -0.21 -3.59
C LEU A 305 -9.31 -0.19 -4.77
N LYS A 306 -9.65 -1.37 -5.35
CA LYS A 306 -10.68 -1.54 -6.38
C LYS A 306 -11.47 -2.85 -6.16
N LYS A 307 -12.34 -2.88 -5.17
CA LYS A 307 -13.06 -4.08 -4.67
C LYS A 307 -13.86 -4.86 -5.72
N GLU A 308 -14.32 -4.20 -6.78
CA GLU A 308 -15.21 -4.77 -7.79
C GLU A 308 -14.47 -5.57 -8.88
N GLN A 309 -13.15 -5.69 -8.78
CA GLN A 309 -12.32 -6.36 -9.77
C GLN A 309 -11.10 -7.03 -9.11
N PRO A 310 -10.47 -8.03 -9.77
CA PRO A 310 -9.19 -8.54 -9.35
C PRO A 310 -8.08 -7.49 -9.37
N PHE A 311 -7.04 -7.71 -8.59
CA PHE A 311 -5.78 -6.97 -8.67
C PHE A 311 -4.71 -7.78 -9.41
N MET A 312 -3.55 -7.16 -9.67
CA MET A 312 -2.40 -7.83 -10.27
C MET A 312 -1.25 -7.94 -9.25
N LEU A 313 -0.72 -9.14 -9.09
CA LEU A 313 0.64 -9.32 -8.54
C LEU A 313 1.61 -9.06 -9.69
N MET A 314 2.23 -7.87 -9.69
CA MET A 314 3.06 -7.40 -10.78
C MET A 314 4.51 -7.87 -10.68
N GLU A 315 5.03 -7.91 -9.46
CA GLU A 315 6.36 -8.41 -9.18
C GLU A 315 6.36 -9.34 -7.96
N SER A 316 7.17 -10.38 -8.03
CA SER A 316 7.52 -11.25 -6.92
C SER A 316 8.85 -11.95 -7.20
N ALA A 317 9.61 -12.32 -6.17
CA ALA A 317 10.84 -13.07 -6.40
C ALA A 317 10.56 -14.57 -6.52
N PRO A 318 10.94 -15.24 -7.60
CA PRO A 318 10.85 -16.69 -7.68
C PRO A 318 11.86 -17.40 -6.76
N GLY A 319 12.96 -16.71 -6.42
CA GLY A 319 14.04 -17.19 -5.55
C GLY A 319 14.25 -16.30 -4.33
N LEU A 320 15.37 -15.59 -4.29
CA LEU A 320 15.76 -14.65 -3.24
C LEU A 320 15.74 -13.22 -3.78
N VAL A 321 15.71 -12.25 -2.89
CA VAL A 321 16.03 -10.84 -3.19
C VAL A 321 17.49 -10.55 -2.80
N ASN A 322 18.00 -9.32 -3.05
CA ASN A 322 19.40 -9.01 -2.76
C ASN A 322 19.61 -7.71 -1.96
N TRP A 323 18.53 -7.08 -1.50
CA TRP A 323 18.61 -5.77 -0.82
C TRP A 323 18.50 -5.81 0.71
N HIS A 324 18.36 -6.99 1.30
CA HIS A 324 18.42 -7.15 2.76
C HIS A 324 19.83 -7.45 3.24
N PRO A 325 20.16 -7.22 4.52
CA PRO A 325 21.43 -7.64 5.10
C PRO A 325 21.66 -9.16 4.99
N PHE A 326 20.57 -9.96 5.08
CA PHE A 326 20.56 -11.41 4.87
C PHE A 326 19.46 -11.77 3.89
N ASN A 327 19.81 -12.45 2.80
CA ASN A 327 18.89 -12.82 1.73
C ASN A 327 18.79 -14.34 1.65
N LYS A 328 17.84 -14.91 2.39
CA LYS A 328 17.61 -16.36 2.35
C LYS A 328 16.86 -16.76 1.09
N MET A 329 17.30 -17.87 0.49
CA MET A 329 16.55 -18.47 -0.62
C MET A 329 15.21 -19.02 -0.14
N LYS A 330 14.18 -18.89 -0.96
CA LYS A 330 12.90 -19.60 -0.74
C LYS A 330 13.15 -21.10 -0.76
N ARG A 331 12.62 -21.80 0.25
CA ARG A 331 12.64 -23.26 0.30
C ARG A 331 11.72 -23.83 -0.80
N PRO A 332 11.95 -25.10 -1.22
CA PRO A 332 11.05 -25.75 -2.18
C PRO A 332 9.59 -25.63 -1.76
N GLY A 333 8.72 -25.28 -2.70
CA GLY A 333 7.27 -25.11 -2.49
C GLY A 333 6.83 -23.74 -1.94
N VAL A 334 7.74 -22.93 -1.36
CA VAL A 334 7.38 -21.60 -0.80
C VAL A 334 6.97 -20.63 -1.89
N HIS A 335 7.64 -20.66 -3.05
CA HIS A 335 7.26 -19.87 -4.20
C HIS A 335 5.83 -20.18 -4.66
N ARG A 336 5.50 -21.48 -4.82
CA ARG A 336 4.15 -21.93 -5.17
C ARG A 336 3.11 -21.46 -4.14
N LEU A 337 3.40 -21.63 -2.84
CA LEU A 337 2.48 -21.23 -1.77
C LEU A 337 2.18 -19.73 -1.80
N ALA A 338 3.20 -18.87 -1.91
CA ALA A 338 3.03 -17.43 -1.97
C ALA A 338 2.25 -16.98 -3.21
N SER A 339 2.51 -17.59 -4.37
CA SER A 339 1.79 -17.30 -5.61
C SER A 339 0.31 -17.69 -5.52
N LEU A 340 0.01 -18.88 -4.98
CA LEU A 340 -1.37 -19.33 -4.80
C LEU A 340 -2.09 -18.52 -3.71
N GLN A 341 -1.40 -18.00 -2.71
CA GLN A 341 -1.97 -17.07 -1.73
C GLN A 341 -2.46 -15.79 -2.43
N ALA A 342 -1.67 -15.21 -3.33
CA ALA A 342 -2.08 -14.04 -4.10
C ALA A 342 -3.35 -14.32 -4.92
N VAL A 343 -3.39 -15.46 -5.64
CA VAL A 343 -4.56 -15.88 -6.43
C VAL A 343 -5.78 -16.09 -5.53
N ALA A 344 -5.63 -16.78 -4.40
CA ALA A 344 -6.71 -17.01 -3.44
C ALA A 344 -7.26 -15.71 -2.85
N LEU A 345 -6.43 -14.68 -2.73
CA LEU A 345 -6.81 -13.35 -2.23
C LEU A 345 -7.28 -12.39 -3.33
N GLY A 346 -7.46 -12.86 -4.57
CA GLY A 346 -8.09 -12.12 -5.65
C GLY A 346 -7.15 -11.57 -6.71
N SER A 347 -5.91 -12.06 -6.82
CA SER A 347 -5.03 -11.70 -7.94
C SER A 347 -5.36 -12.53 -9.19
N ASP A 348 -5.50 -11.86 -10.34
CA ASP A 348 -5.59 -12.51 -11.65
C ASP A 348 -4.21 -12.75 -12.29
N THR A 349 -3.13 -12.44 -11.58
CA THR A 349 -1.78 -12.58 -12.13
C THR A 349 -0.78 -13.14 -11.12
N VAL A 350 0.24 -13.82 -11.64
CA VAL A 350 1.48 -14.15 -10.93
C VAL A 350 2.64 -13.73 -11.83
N GLN A 351 3.33 -12.67 -11.44
CA GLN A 351 4.45 -12.14 -12.21
C GLN A 351 5.71 -12.00 -11.35
N TYR A 352 6.85 -11.96 -12.01
CA TYR A 352 8.17 -12.03 -11.37
C TYR A 352 9.05 -10.85 -11.73
N PHE A 353 9.78 -10.34 -10.78
CA PHE A 353 11.03 -9.66 -11.02
C PHE A 353 12.16 -10.66 -10.74
N GLN A 354 12.88 -11.17 -11.77
CA GLN A 354 12.72 -10.90 -13.18
C GLN A 354 12.81 -12.21 -14.00
N TRP A 355 12.63 -12.13 -15.31
CA TRP A 355 12.78 -13.31 -16.16
C TRP A 355 14.22 -13.84 -16.15
N ARG A 356 15.21 -13.02 -16.60
CA ARG A 356 16.63 -13.38 -16.64
C ARG A 356 17.46 -12.50 -15.73
N LYS A 357 18.30 -13.11 -14.90
CA LYS A 357 19.21 -12.43 -13.98
C LYS A 357 20.25 -11.61 -14.74
N GLY A 358 20.37 -10.32 -14.41
CA GLY A 358 21.38 -9.42 -14.96
C GLY A 358 22.81 -9.84 -14.62
N ARG A 359 23.77 -9.49 -15.49
CA ARG A 359 25.18 -9.82 -15.31
C ARG A 359 25.91 -8.95 -14.29
N GLY A 360 25.36 -7.79 -14.00
CA GLY A 360 26.02 -6.78 -13.20
C GLY A 360 25.04 -5.79 -12.59
N SER A 361 25.59 -4.71 -12.03
CA SER A 361 24.85 -3.63 -11.37
C SER A 361 24.21 -4.06 -10.03
N PHE A 362 23.35 -3.21 -9.48
CA PHE A 362 22.83 -3.32 -8.11
C PHE A 362 22.04 -4.62 -7.86
N GLU A 363 21.36 -5.14 -8.88
CA GLU A 363 20.50 -6.32 -8.78
C GLU A 363 21.09 -7.60 -9.39
N GLN A 364 22.41 -7.64 -9.59
CA GLN A 364 23.08 -8.81 -10.18
C GLN A 364 22.85 -10.14 -9.42
N TYR A 365 22.48 -10.08 -8.14
CA TYR A 365 22.17 -11.25 -7.31
C TYR A 365 20.70 -11.40 -6.99
N HIS A 366 19.82 -10.52 -7.51
CA HIS A 366 18.39 -10.68 -7.35
C HIS A 366 17.90 -11.98 -7.99
N GLY A 367 16.93 -12.64 -7.37
CA GLY A 367 16.32 -13.86 -7.92
C GLY A 367 15.69 -13.62 -9.28
N ALA A 368 15.78 -14.62 -10.14
CA ALA A 368 15.18 -14.60 -11.47
C ALA A 368 14.69 -16.01 -11.82
N VAL A 369 13.84 -16.12 -12.84
CA VAL A 369 13.40 -17.43 -13.35
C VAL A 369 14.57 -18.16 -14.00
N VAL A 370 15.33 -17.45 -14.83
CA VAL A 370 16.57 -17.93 -15.44
C VAL A 370 17.74 -17.25 -14.75
N ASP A 371 18.54 -18.02 -14.00
CA ASP A 371 19.70 -17.51 -13.29
C ASP A 371 20.98 -17.46 -14.17
N HIS A 372 22.14 -17.18 -13.56
CA HIS A 372 23.41 -17.09 -14.28
C HIS A 372 23.86 -18.38 -14.95
N LEU A 373 23.30 -19.56 -14.61
CA LEU A 373 23.54 -20.79 -15.38
C LEU A 373 22.94 -20.71 -16.78
N GLY A 374 21.87 -19.91 -16.95
CA GLY A 374 21.25 -19.65 -18.24
C GLY A 374 20.49 -20.84 -18.81
N THR A 375 20.09 -21.81 -17.97
CA THR A 375 19.42 -23.06 -18.40
C THR A 375 18.04 -23.22 -17.77
N ASP A 376 17.27 -24.13 -18.33
CA ASP A 376 15.90 -24.45 -17.91
C ASP A 376 15.80 -25.68 -17.01
N ASP A 377 16.91 -26.13 -16.43
CA ASP A 377 16.97 -27.32 -15.56
C ASP A 377 17.25 -26.99 -14.08
N THR A 378 17.25 -25.71 -13.71
CA THR A 378 17.39 -25.30 -12.31
C THR A 378 16.12 -25.60 -11.50
N ARG A 379 16.26 -25.69 -10.16
CA ARG A 379 15.10 -25.90 -9.28
C ARG A 379 14.07 -24.76 -9.44
N VAL A 380 14.53 -23.50 -9.47
CA VAL A 380 13.64 -22.33 -9.58
C VAL A 380 12.89 -22.37 -10.89
N PHE A 381 13.55 -22.62 -12.01
CA PHE A 381 12.88 -22.72 -13.31
C PHE A 381 11.80 -23.80 -13.32
N ARG A 382 12.10 -25.00 -12.79
CA ARG A 382 11.13 -26.09 -12.72
C ARG A 382 9.92 -25.73 -11.86
N GLU A 383 10.14 -25.13 -10.67
CA GLU A 383 9.03 -24.70 -9.80
C GLU A 383 8.14 -23.64 -10.47
N VAL A 384 8.73 -22.71 -11.24
CA VAL A 384 7.97 -21.71 -12.03
C VAL A 384 7.19 -22.37 -13.17
N ALA A 385 7.79 -23.31 -13.90
CA ALA A 385 7.12 -24.04 -14.97
C ALA A 385 5.96 -24.91 -14.44
N ASP A 386 6.17 -25.61 -13.33
CA ASP A 386 5.15 -26.42 -12.67
C ASP A 386 3.97 -25.55 -12.20
N LEU A 387 4.27 -24.36 -11.66
CA LEU A 387 3.23 -23.40 -11.28
C LEU A 387 2.47 -22.89 -12.51
N GLY A 388 3.15 -22.60 -13.62
CA GLY A 388 2.50 -22.22 -14.87
C GLY A 388 1.47 -23.25 -15.35
N GLU A 389 1.79 -24.55 -15.25
CA GLU A 389 0.85 -25.62 -15.57
C GLU A 389 -0.30 -25.74 -14.54
N GLU A 390 -0.07 -25.39 -13.27
CA GLU A 390 -1.10 -25.34 -12.25
C GLU A 390 -2.07 -24.16 -12.49
N LEU A 391 -1.56 -22.98 -12.79
CA LEU A 391 -2.37 -21.79 -13.07
C LEU A 391 -3.30 -21.98 -14.27
N LYS A 392 -2.89 -22.73 -15.30
CA LYS A 392 -3.76 -23.11 -16.43
C LYS A 392 -4.98 -23.92 -15.96
N LYS A 393 -4.83 -24.77 -14.94
CA LYS A 393 -5.94 -25.55 -14.36
C LYS A 393 -6.87 -24.68 -13.52
N LEU A 394 -6.38 -23.58 -13.01
CA LEU A 394 -7.11 -22.60 -12.17
C LEU A 394 -7.74 -21.46 -13.00
N LYS A 395 -7.75 -21.56 -14.34
CA LYS A 395 -8.27 -20.52 -15.24
C LYS A 395 -9.66 -20.00 -14.89
N ASP A 396 -10.51 -20.87 -14.32
CA ASP A 396 -11.88 -20.52 -13.93
C ASP A 396 -11.96 -19.60 -12.70
N LEU A 397 -10.85 -19.36 -12.01
CA LEU A 397 -10.76 -18.38 -10.92
C LEU A 397 -10.57 -16.95 -11.45
N ALA A 398 -10.09 -16.78 -12.70
CA ALA A 398 -9.91 -15.46 -13.28
C ALA A 398 -11.22 -14.64 -13.25
N GLY A 399 -11.12 -13.38 -12.85
CA GLY A 399 -12.24 -12.46 -12.72
C GLY A 399 -13.06 -12.63 -11.44
N THR A 400 -12.67 -13.53 -10.52
CA THR A 400 -13.37 -13.66 -9.23
C THR A 400 -12.89 -12.61 -8.24
N VAL A 401 -13.79 -12.19 -7.34
CA VAL A 401 -13.49 -11.25 -6.26
C VAL A 401 -13.78 -11.88 -4.90
N VAL A 402 -12.98 -11.54 -3.91
CA VAL A 402 -13.21 -11.95 -2.51
C VAL A 402 -14.29 -11.05 -1.90
N LYS A 403 -15.16 -11.64 -1.10
CA LYS A 403 -16.16 -10.92 -0.29
C LYS A 403 -15.92 -11.19 1.17
N ALA A 404 -15.44 -10.18 1.86
CA ALA A 404 -15.18 -10.26 3.29
C ALA A 404 -16.36 -9.66 4.10
N PRO A 405 -16.84 -10.37 5.13
CA PRO A 405 -17.85 -9.83 6.04
C PRO A 405 -17.26 -8.89 7.10
N VAL A 406 -15.95 -8.81 7.19
CA VAL A 406 -15.20 -8.05 8.20
C VAL A 406 -14.20 -7.14 7.52
N ALA A 407 -14.03 -5.91 8.02
CA ALA A 407 -12.96 -5.04 7.59
C ALA A 407 -12.15 -4.48 8.76
N VAL A 408 -10.86 -4.31 8.52
CA VAL A 408 -9.92 -3.56 9.36
C VAL A 408 -9.67 -2.22 8.70
N LEU A 409 -9.82 -1.13 9.45
CA LEU A 409 -9.54 0.21 8.97
C LEU A 409 -8.02 0.48 8.99
N TYR A 410 -7.52 1.02 7.89
CA TYR A 410 -6.15 1.48 7.74
C TYR A 410 -6.10 2.77 6.92
N ASP A 411 -5.62 3.85 7.54
CA ASP A 411 -5.48 5.16 6.91
C ASP A 411 -4.04 5.65 6.92
N TRP A 412 -3.54 6.11 5.77
CA TRP A 412 -2.22 6.75 5.69
C TRP A 412 -2.14 8.02 6.52
N ASP A 413 -3.21 8.80 6.59
CA ASP A 413 -3.25 10.00 7.44
C ASP A 413 -3.10 9.68 8.92
N SER A 414 -3.73 8.61 9.41
CA SER A 414 -3.50 8.12 10.78
C SER A 414 -2.08 7.60 10.99
N LEU A 415 -1.48 6.93 9.97
CA LEU A 415 -0.07 6.52 10.01
C LEU A 415 0.84 7.75 10.16
N TRP A 416 0.71 8.71 9.25
CA TRP A 416 1.56 9.91 9.25
C TRP A 416 1.38 10.76 10.52
N ALA A 417 0.15 10.90 10.98
CA ALA A 417 -0.15 11.64 12.20
C ALA A 417 0.42 10.95 13.45
N THR A 418 0.33 9.61 13.56
CA THR A 418 0.93 8.87 14.67
C THR A 418 2.45 8.88 14.62
N ASP A 419 3.06 8.79 13.45
CA ASP A 419 4.53 8.83 13.33
C ASP A 419 5.08 10.22 13.67
N GLY A 420 4.36 11.28 13.31
CA GLY A 420 4.74 12.67 13.58
C GLY A 420 4.49 13.14 15.01
N MET A 421 3.54 12.56 15.75
CA MET A 421 3.18 13.05 17.10
C MET A 421 4.32 12.88 18.11
N LYS A 422 4.38 13.80 19.08
CA LYS A 422 5.27 13.70 20.22
C LYS A 422 4.51 13.21 21.46
N GLY A 423 5.17 12.40 22.27
CA GLY A 423 4.56 11.80 23.46
C GLY A 423 3.84 10.48 23.20
N LEU A 424 3.10 10.00 24.19
CA LEU A 424 2.52 8.66 24.26
C LEU A 424 3.60 7.61 23.93
N ALA A 425 3.60 6.43 24.16
CA ALA A 425 4.64 5.41 23.97
C ALA A 425 5.33 5.49 22.56
N GLU A 426 6.13 6.52 22.31
CA GLU A 426 6.73 6.85 20.99
C GLU A 426 7.49 5.67 20.35
N SER A 427 8.21 4.88 21.17
CA SER A 427 8.98 3.72 20.71
C SER A 427 8.11 2.50 20.37
N THR A 428 6.88 2.44 20.81
CA THR A 428 6.00 1.27 20.66
C THR A 428 4.66 1.57 19.98
N ARG A 429 4.46 2.77 19.44
CA ARG A 429 3.23 3.16 18.70
C ARG A 429 2.84 2.14 17.65
N ASN A 430 3.65 1.98 16.63
CA ASN A 430 3.54 0.96 15.58
C ASN A 430 2.11 0.77 15.04
N TYR A 431 1.52 1.84 14.46
CA TYR A 431 0.16 1.82 13.92
C TYR A 431 -0.06 0.67 12.93
N ILE A 432 0.81 0.54 11.92
CA ILE A 432 0.72 -0.53 10.93
C ILE A 432 0.77 -1.93 11.56
N LYS A 433 1.65 -2.15 12.54
CA LYS A 433 1.72 -3.45 13.25
C LYS A 433 0.45 -3.74 14.04
N THR A 434 -0.20 -2.71 14.57
CA THR A 434 -1.48 -2.85 15.28
C THR A 434 -2.59 -3.27 14.31
N CYS A 435 -2.66 -2.66 13.11
CA CYS A 435 -3.59 -3.06 12.05
C CYS A 435 -3.33 -4.50 11.56
N ARG A 436 -2.08 -4.86 11.33
CA ARG A 436 -1.67 -6.23 10.93
C ARG A 436 -2.02 -7.27 11.99
N LYS A 437 -1.83 -6.95 13.27
CA LYS A 437 -2.25 -7.84 14.37
C LYS A 437 -3.76 -8.03 14.42
N ALA A 438 -4.54 -6.96 14.19
CA ALA A 438 -5.99 -7.07 14.11
C ALA A 438 -6.42 -8.00 12.96
N TYR A 439 -5.85 -7.80 11.77
CA TYR A 439 -6.08 -8.67 10.60
C TYR A 439 -5.70 -10.13 10.91
N ARG A 440 -4.51 -10.37 11.48
CA ARG A 440 -4.03 -11.70 11.84
C ARG A 440 -4.98 -12.42 12.80
N ASN A 441 -5.39 -11.73 13.85
CA ASN A 441 -6.25 -12.29 14.87
C ASN A 441 -7.65 -12.63 14.34
N LEU A 442 -8.18 -11.82 13.42
CA LEU A 442 -9.43 -12.09 12.72
C LEU A 442 -9.30 -13.26 11.73
N SER A 443 -8.24 -13.26 10.91
CA SER A 443 -7.99 -14.33 9.95
C SER A 443 -7.78 -15.69 10.63
N ALA A 444 -7.17 -15.73 11.81
CA ALA A 444 -7.01 -16.94 12.62
C ALA A 444 -8.35 -17.54 13.08
N LEU A 445 -9.43 -16.75 13.08
CA LEU A 445 -10.80 -17.21 13.36
C LEU A 445 -11.51 -17.75 12.11
N GLY A 446 -10.82 -17.85 10.96
CA GLY A 446 -11.34 -18.44 9.72
C GLY A 446 -12.32 -17.54 8.95
N VAL A 447 -12.20 -16.21 9.09
CA VAL A 447 -13.03 -15.27 8.34
C VAL A 447 -12.19 -14.50 7.33
N ASP A 448 -12.76 -14.19 6.18
CA ASP A 448 -12.18 -13.27 5.21
C ASP A 448 -12.24 -11.85 5.76
N VAL A 449 -11.14 -11.11 5.56
CA VAL A 449 -10.98 -9.75 6.08
C VAL A 449 -10.53 -8.82 4.97
N ASP A 450 -11.21 -7.69 4.82
CA ASP A 450 -10.79 -6.58 3.98
C ASP A 450 -9.96 -5.57 4.79
N VAL A 451 -9.12 -4.80 4.10
CA VAL A 451 -8.38 -3.67 4.68
C VAL A 451 -8.75 -2.43 3.89
N ILE A 452 -9.44 -1.49 4.54
CA ILE A 452 -10.07 -0.35 3.88
C ILE A 452 -9.76 0.96 4.60
N SER A 453 -9.90 2.10 3.88
CA SER A 453 -9.89 3.41 4.52
C SER A 453 -11.13 3.65 5.37
N SER A 454 -11.01 4.48 6.40
CA SER A 454 -12.15 4.96 7.19
C SER A 454 -13.14 5.79 6.38
N GLU A 455 -12.72 6.31 5.23
CA GLU A 455 -13.57 7.06 4.31
C GLU A 455 -14.41 6.18 3.36
N GLU A 456 -14.19 4.85 3.34
CA GLU A 456 -14.91 3.91 2.48
C GLU A 456 -16.35 3.63 2.96
N ASP A 457 -17.15 3.00 2.09
CA ASP A 457 -18.49 2.54 2.44
C ASP A 457 -18.44 1.28 3.30
N TYR A 458 -19.17 1.28 4.44
CA TYR A 458 -19.23 0.16 5.37
C TYR A 458 -20.42 -0.78 5.12
N SER A 459 -21.32 -0.46 4.17
CA SER A 459 -22.60 -1.16 3.99
C SER A 459 -22.50 -2.66 3.69
N GLY A 460 -21.36 -3.13 3.19
CA GLY A 460 -21.13 -4.54 2.88
C GLY A 460 -20.61 -5.40 4.04
N TYR A 461 -20.29 -4.77 5.18
CA TYR A 461 -19.64 -5.45 6.30
C TYR A 461 -20.60 -5.70 7.47
N SER A 462 -20.33 -6.74 8.23
CA SER A 462 -20.99 -7.04 9.49
C SER A 462 -20.19 -6.55 10.70
N VAL A 463 -18.85 -6.54 10.57
CA VAL A 463 -17.93 -6.09 11.62
C VAL A 463 -16.90 -5.14 11.02
N ILE A 464 -16.69 -4.01 11.67
CA ILE A 464 -15.59 -3.06 11.39
C ILE A 464 -14.68 -3.00 12.61
N VAL A 465 -13.39 -3.12 12.39
CA VAL A 465 -12.35 -2.95 13.42
C VAL A 465 -11.51 -1.73 13.10
N ALA A 466 -11.41 -0.80 14.03
CA ALA A 466 -10.65 0.45 13.96
C ALA A 466 -9.47 0.43 14.94
N PRO A 467 -8.32 -0.19 14.60
CA PRO A 467 -7.17 -0.28 15.49
C PRO A 467 -6.42 1.06 15.55
N MET A 468 -6.32 1.70 16.72
CA MET A 468 -5.59 2.96 16.90
C MET A 468 -5.89 4.01 15.81
N LEU A 469 -7.14 4.15 15.39
CA LEU A 469 -7.52 5.12 14.35
C LEU A 469 -7.41 6.55 14.93
N TYR A 470 -6.17 7.02 15.02
CA TYR A 470 -5.78 8.23 15.75
C TYR A 470 -6.41 9.49 15.16
N LEU A 471 -6.33 9.65 13.84
CA LEU A 471 -6.89 10.77 13.10
C LEU A 471 -8.24 10.38 12.50
N LEU A 472 -9.24 11.23 12.68
CA LEU A 472 -10.53 11.09 12.01
C LEU A 472 -10.72 12.18 10.95
N HIS A 473 -11.04 11.74 9.74
CA HIS A 473 -11.53 12.64 8.71
C HIS A 473 -12.95 13.13 9.05
N THR A 474 -13.31 14.29 8.52
CA THR A 474 -14.67 14.84 8.67
C THR A 474 -15.70 13.80 8.28
N HIS A 475 -16.75 13.63 9.11
CA HIS A 475 -17.86 12.68 8.95
C HIS A 475 -17.54 11.19 9.19
N VAL A 476 -16.33 10.80 9.58
CA VAL A 476 -16.03 9.39 9.90
C VAL A 476 -16.80 8.93 11.12
N GLY A 477 -16.87 9.74 12.19
CA GLY A 477 -17.64 9.41 13.38
C GLY A 477 -19.13 9.23 13.10
N GLU A 478 -19.73 10.07 12.28
CA GLU A 478 -21.14 9.92 11.86
C GLU A 478 -21.35 8.66 11.02
N ARG A 479 -20.42 8.31 10.12
CA ARG A 479 -20.46 7.05 9.35
C ARG A 479 -20.39 5.82 10.24
N MET A 480 -19.50 5.83 11.23
CA MET A 480 -19.37 4.75 12.23
C MET A 480 -20.67 4.59 13.02
N LYS A 481 -21.28 5.69 13.42
CA LYS A 481 -22.57 5.68 14.12
C LYS A 481 -23.68 5.09 13.26
N GLN A 482 -23.84 5.55 12.02
CA GLN A 482 -24.82 5.04 11.07
C GLN A 482 -24.64 3.54 10.81
N PHE A 483 -23.40 3.07 10.65
CA PHE A 483 -23.08 1.65 10.51
C PHE A 483 -23.61 0.83 11.69
N VAL A 484 -23.35 1.28 12.93
CA VAL A 484 -23.81 0.58 14.15
C VAL A 484 -25.34 0.64 14.26
N GLU A 485 -25.97 1.78 14.02
CA GLU A 485 -27.43 1.93 14.07
C GLU A 485 -28.14 1.02 13.06
N GLN A 486 -27.53 0.73 11.92
CA GLN A 486 -28.03 -0.19 10.91
C GLN A 486 -27.81 -1.67 11.23
N GLY A 487 -27.19 -1.99 12.37
CA GLY A 487 -26.98 -3.37 12.83
C GLY A 487 -25.53 -3.86 12.70
N GLY A 488 -24.60 -3.01 12.28
CA GLY A 488 -23.19 -3.33 12.25
C GLY A 488 -22.55 -3.39 13.65
N HIS A 489 -21.42 -4.07 13.75
CA HIS A 489 -20.64 -4.17 14.99
C HIS A 489 -19.29 -3.47 14.80
N LEU A 490 -19.06 -2.43 15.58
CA LEU A 490 -17.82 -1.64 15.56
C LEU A 490 -16.92 -2.01 16.74
N ILE A 491 -15.64 -2.25 16.49
CA ILE A 491 -14.62 -2.41 17.53
C ILE A 491 -13.56 -1.34 17.32
N ALA A 492 -13.36 -0.44 18.27
CA ALA A 492 -12.27 0.51 18.28
C ALA A 492 -11.31 0.24 19.44
N THR A 493 -10.05 0.60 19.26
CA THR A 493 -9.06 0.43 20.33
C THR A 493 -8.58 1.79 20.84
N TYR A 494 -7.81 1.76 21.90
CA TYR A 494 -7.12 2.92 22.50
C TYR A 494 -6.59 3.89 21.44
N VAL A 495 -6.48 5.16 21.77
CA VAL A 495 -5.97 6.26 20.91
C VAL A 495 -6.84 6.54 19.67
N THR A 496 -8.01 5.92 19.55
CA THR A 496 -8.93 6.20 18.43
C THR A 496 -9.59 7.58 18.61
N GLY A 497 -9.60 8.40 17.53
CA GLY A 497 -10.30 9.67 17.49
C GLY A 497 -9.72 10.73 18.44
N TYR A 498 -8.41 10.82 18.53
CA TYR A 498 -7.75 11.85 19.34
C TYR A 498 -7.65 13.19 18.60
N VAL A 499 -7.45 13.15 17.28
CA VAL A 499 -7.27 14.35 16.47
C VAL A 499 -8.20 14.37 15.26
N ASP A 500 -8.50 15.58 14.79
CA ASP A 500 -9.21 15.84 13.55
C ASP A 500 -8.29 15.71 12.32
N GLU A 501 -8.83 16.00 11.15
CA GLU A 501 -8.12 15.93 9.86
C GLU A 501 -6.95 16.92 9.72
N ASN A 502 -6.81 17.90 10.62
CA ASN A 502 -5.70 18.86 10.70
C ASN A 502 -4.70 18.50 11.80
N GLN A 503 -4.87 17.32 12.43
CA GLN A 503 -4.08 16.86 13.57
C GLN A 503 -4.24 17.74 14.82
N LEU A 504 -5.40 18.40 14.99
CA LEU A 504 -5.76 19.10 16.20
C LEU A 504 -6.58 18.19 17.13
N ASN A 505 -6.24 18.20 18.42
CA ASN A 505 -6.98 17.43 19.42
C ASN A 505 -8.43 17.90 19.52
N TYR A 506 -9.36 16.95 19.62
CA TYR A 506 -10.76 17.25 19.87
C TYR A 506 -10.95 17.90 21.24
N LEU A 507 -11.67 19.02 21.29
CA LEU A 507 -12.04 19.65 22.54
C LEU A 507 -13.18 18.88 23.23
N GLY A 508 -13.13 18.77 24.54
CA GLY A 508 -14.12 18.04 25.33
C GLY A 508 -13.82 16.54 25.50
N GLY A 509 -12.61 16.11 25.19
CA GLY A 509 -12.09 14.76 25.46
C GLY A 509 -12.31 13.75 24.32
N PHE A 510 -11.78 12.56 24.53
CA PHE A 510 -11.64 11.48 23.55
C PHE A 510 -12.56 10.29 23.86
N PRO A 511 -12.90 9.47 22.83
CA PRO A 511 -12.72 9.70 21.41
C PRO A 511 -13.60 10.86 20.89
N GLY A 512 -13.10 11.63 19.92
CA GLY A 512 -13.78 12.78 19.31
C GLY A 512 -14.89 12.41 18.35
N ASP A 513 -15.36 13.41 17.56
CA ASP A 513 -16.31 13.27 16.44
C ASP A 513 -17.61 12.49 16.77
N GLY A 514 -18.17 12.71 18.00
CA GLY A 514 -19.40 12.02 18.44
C GLY A 514 -19.19 10.58 18.93
N LEU A 515 -17.98 10.03 18.84
CA LEU A 515 -17.69 8.65 19.21
C LEU A 515 -17.80 8.40 20.73
N LYS A 516 -17.66 9.43 21.57
CA LYS A 516 -17.94 9.31 23.03
C LYS A 516 -19.34 8.79 23.29
N ASP A 517 -20.33 9.31 22.60
CA ASP A 517 -21.73 8.89 22.77
C ASP A 517 -21.96 7.49 22.17
N LEU A 518 -21.32 7.19 21.04
CA LEU A 518 -21.42 5.90 20.39
C LEU A 518 -20.86 4.76 21.27
N PHE A 519 -19.66 4.95 21.83
CA PHE A 519 -19.03 3.95 22.71
C PHE A 519 -19.51 4.04 24.16
N GLY A 520 -20.10 5.16 24.57
CA GLY A 520 -20.49 5.44 25.96
C GLY A 520 -19.29 5.56 26.89
N VAL A 521 -18.18 6.13 26.42
CA VAL A 521 -16.94 6.31 27.18
C VAL A 521 -16.29 7.65 26.94
N ILE A 522 -15.53 8.12 27.93
CA ILE A 522 -14.62 9.26 27.81
C ILE A 522 -13.27 8.77 28.34
N SER A 523 -12.23 8.85 27.54
CA SER A 523 -10.85 8.65 27.98
C SER A 523 -10.39 9.91 28.72
N GLU A 524 -10.14 9.79 30.02
CA GLU A 524 -9.72 10.92 30.85
C GLU A 524 -8.21 11.05 30.89
N GLU A 525 -7.51 9.93 30.94
CA GLU A 525 -6.05 9.85 30.98
C GLU A 525 -5.59 8.66 30.15
N ILE A 526 -4.37 8.71 29.69
CA ILE A 526 -3.70 7.59 29.04
C ILE A 526 -2.35 7.35 29.71
N ASP A 527 -2.20 6.16 30.26
CA ASP A 527 -0.93 5.68 30.77
C ASP A 527 -0.15 4.96 29.67
N THR A 528 1.17 5.17 29.66
CA THR A 528 2.09 4.51 28.72
C THR A 528 3.10 3.69 29.49
N LEU A 529 2.99 2.38 29.35
CA LEU A 529 3.75 1.40 30.09
C LEU A 529 5.16 1.25 29.53
N TYR A 530 6.16 1.23 30.41
CA TYR A 530 7.50 0.83 30.01
C TYR A 530 7.53 -0.64 29.56
N PRO A 531 8.52 -1.06 28.74
CA PRO A 531 8.64 -2.47 28.33
C PRO A 531 8.76 -3.48 29.49
N SER A 532 9.18 -3.01 30.69
CA SER A 532 9.22 -3.80 31.91
C SER A 532 7.89 -3.87 32.68
N ASP A 533 7.00 -2.90 32.42
CA ASP A 533 5.74 -2.80 33.16
C ASP A 533 4.74 -3.85 32.67
N ARG A 534 3.85 -4.24 33.56
CA ARG A 534 2.78 -5.19 33.28
C ARG A 534 1.52 -4.73 33.95
N ASN A 535 0.41 -4.88 33.27
CA ASN A 535 -0.91 -4.83 33.85
C ASN A 535 -1.74 -5.97 33.28
N CYS A 536 -2.87 -6.27 33.84
CA CYS A 536 -3.80 -7.29 33.38
C CYS A 536 -5.21 -6.72 33.34
N VAL A 537 -6.03 -7.30 32.49
CA VAL A 537 -7.48 -7.07 32.48
C VAL A 537 -8.17 -8.34 32.94
N HIS A 538 -8.98 -8.22 33.98
CA HIS A 538 -9.87 -9.27 34.44
C HIS A 538 -11.16 -9.27 33.61
N PHE A 539 -11.57 -10.42 33.12
CA PHE A 539 -12.80 -10.65 32.39
C PHE A 539 -13.65 -11.69 33.14
N ALA A 540 -14.98 -11.50 33.17
CA ALA A 540 -15.86 -12.47 33.82
C ALA A 540 -16.02 -13.79 33.06
N GLU A 541 -15.87 -13.76 31.71
CA GLU A 541 -16.22 -14.89 30.83
C GLU A 541 -15.03 -15.44 30.02
N MET A 542 -13.81 -14.90 30.21
CA MET A 542 -12.61 -15.33 29.50
C MET A 542 -11.37 -15.19 30.38
N PRO A 543 -10.23 -15.82 30.04
CA PRO A 543 -8.97 -15.68 30.77
C PRO A 543 -8.53 -14.22 30.93
N GLU A 544 -7.73 -13.93 31.94
CA GLU A 544 -7.09 -12.62 32.10
C GLU A 544 -6.27 -12.26 30.89
N GLY A 545 -6.36 -10.99 30.46
CA GLY A 545 -5.62 -10.44 29.35
C GLY A 545 -4.40 -9.63 29.82
N GLU A 546 -3.24 -9.87 29.20
CA GLU A 546 -2.05 -9.05 29.47
C GLU A 546 -2.17 -7.69 28.77
N VAL A 547 -1.81 -6.61 29.48
CA VAL A 547 -1.75 -5.23 28.96
C VAL A 547 -0.30 -4.81 28.74
N ARG A 548 -0.04 -4.20 27.59
CA ARG A 548 1.26 -3.64 27.22
C ARG A 548 1.10 -2.23 26.64
N ASP A 549 2.11 -1.42 26.75
CA ASP A 549 2.31 -0.13 26.09
C ASP A 549 1.26 0.95 26.41
N TYR A 550 -0.04 0.64 26.37
CA TYR A 550 -1.14 1.61 26.52
C TYR A 550 -2.24 1.13 27.45
N ALA A 551 -2.66 2.00 28.36
CA ALA A 551 -3.82 1.82 29.21
C ALA A 551 -4.55 3.16 29.41
N GLU A 552 -5.74 3.30 28.82
CA GLU A 552 -6.60 4.48 29.01
C GLU A 552 -7.48 4.32 30.24
N VAL A 553 -7.61 5.38 30.99
CA VAL A 553 -8.51 5.47 32.14
C VAL A 553 -9.85 6.02 31.68
N LEU A 554 -10.88 5.18 31.70
CA LEU A 554 -12.19 5.49 31.16
C LEU A 554 -13.19 5.94 32.21
N ARG A 555 -13.92 7.01 31.89
CA ARG A 555 -15.24 7.27 32.49
C ARG A 555 -16.29 6.59 31.62
N VAL A 556 -17.14 5.79 32.22
CA VAL A 556 -18.15 4.99 31.53
C VAL A 556 -19.54 5.60 31.74
N ALA A 557 -20.29 5.80 30.67
CA ALA A 557 -21.65 6.31 30.71
C ALA A 557 -22.67 5.21 31.07
N ASP A 558 -23.80 5.61 31.65
CA ASP A 558 -24.92 4.71 31.91
C ASP A 558 -25.36 3.95 30.67
N GLY A 559 -25.70 2.68 30.84
CA GLY A 559 -26.12 1.80 29.73
C GLY A 559 -24.97 1.22 28.92
N THR A 560 -23.72 1.43 29.30
CA THR A 560 -22.54 0.81 28.72
C THR A 560 -22.08 -0.37 29.55
N ASN A 561 -21.91 -1.54 28.98
CA ASN A 561 -21.47 -2.75 29.66
C ASN A 561 -19.95 -2.76 29.80
N VAL A 562 -19.45 -2.98 31.00
CA VAL A 562 -18.02 -3.22 31.24
C VAL A 562 -17.75 -4.71 31.10
N LEU A 563 -16.92 -5.08 30.14
CA LEU A 563 -16.54 -6.46 29.85
C LEU A 563 -15.26 -6.87 30.56
N GLY A 564 -14.35 -5.91 30.82
CA GLY A 564 -13.08 -6.15 31.45
C GLY A 564 -12.62 -4.95 32.29
N THR A 565 -11.93 -5.20 33.39
CA THR A 565 -11.41 -4.18 34.34
C THR A 565 -9.92 -4.38 34.57
N TYR A 566 -9.18 -3.28 34.79
CA TYR A 566 -7.76 -3.36 35.14
C TYR A 566 -7.55 -3.97 36.52
N GLU A 567 -6.46 -4.73 36.72
CA GLU A 567 -6.12 -5.41 37.96
C GLU A 567 -4.98 -4.77 38.74
N GLN A 568 -4.26 -3.85 38.14
CA GLN A 568 -3.09 -3.22 38.78
C GLN A 568 -3.13 -1.71 38.63
N ASP A 569 -2.21 -1.04 39.32
CA ASP A 569 -2.06 0.41 39.42
C ASP A 569 -3.21 1.13 40.12
N TYR A 570 -3.19 2.49 40.15
CA TYR A 570 -4.23 3.30 40.84
C TYR A 570 -5.60 3.17 40.15
N TYR A 571 -5.63 2.79 38.88
CA TYR A 571 -6.85 2.56 38.09
C TYR A 571 -7.36 1.11 38.15
N LYS A 572 -6.88 0.30 39.10
CA LYS A 572 -7.42 -1.04 39.40
C LYS A 572 -8.94 -0.99 39.60
N GLY A 573 -9.66 -1.90 38.94
CA GLY A 573 -11.11 -1.98 38.93
C GLY A 573 -11.82 -1.03 37.98
N MET A 574 -11.10 -0.10 37.35
CA MET A 574 -11.67 0.75 36.30
C MET A 574 -11.81 -0.04 34.97
N ALA A 575 -12.73 0.43 34.11
CA ALA A 575 -13.04 -0.24 32.87
C ALA A 575 -11.87 -0.20 31.86
N ALA A 576 -11.51 -1.34 31.29
CA ALA A 576 -10.53 -1.51 30.26
C ALA A 576 -11.15 -1.94 28.92
N VAL A 577 -12.28 -2.67 28.95
CA VAL A 577 -13.04 -3.08 27.77
C VAL A 577 -14.51 -2.85 28.02
N THR A 578 -15.16 -2.12 27.12
CA THR A 578 -16.59 -1.79 27.22
C THR A 578 -17.33 -2.14 25.95
N GLU A 579 -18.63 -2.37 26.05
CA GLU A 579 -19.53 -2.58 24.91
C GLU A 579 -20.85 -1.86 25.12
N ARG A 580 -21.27 -1.07 24.16
CA ARG A 580 -22.57 -0.40 24.14
C ARG A 580 -23.43 -0.95 23.01
N THR A 581 -24.66 -1.31 23.31
CA THR A 581 -25.66 -1.65 22.30
C THR A 581 -26.33 -0.38 21.82
N CYS A 582 -26.37 -0.17 20.51
CA CYS A 582 -26.98 0.98 19.87
C CYS A 582 -27.97 0.46 18.81
N GLN A 583 -29.27 0.62 19.04
CA GLN A 583 -30.33 0.09 18.18
C GLN A 583 -30.13 -1.43 17.89
N ASN A 584 -29.76 -1.78 16.66
CA ASN A 584 -29.59 -3.16 16.22
C ASN A 584 -28.13 -3.66 16.25
N GLY A 585 -27.15 -2.76 16.44
CA GLY A 585 -25.72 -3.06 16.44
C GLY A 585 -25.06 -2.87 17.79
N SER A 586 -23.73 -2.93 17.82
CA SER A 586 -22.95 -2.66 19.03
C SER A 586 -21.63 -1.97 18.71
N ALA A 587 -21.16 -1.17 19.69
CA ALA A 587 -19.87 -0.50 19.66
C ALA A 587 -19.02 -0.95 20.84
N MET A 588 -17.88 -1.60 20.60
CA MET A 588 -16.92 -2.03 21.61
C MET A 588 -15.71 -1.09 21.62
N TYR A 589 -15.29 -0.65 22.80
CA TYR A 589 -14.07 0.12 22.99
C TYR A 589 -13.09 -0.64 23.85
N ILE A 590 -11.86 -0.84 23.36
CA ILE A 590 -10.77 -1.54 24.02
C ILE A 590 -9.72 -0.51 24.42
N ALA A 591 -9.72 -0.11 25.67
CA ALA A 591 -8.90 0.99 26.21
C ALA A 591 -7.43 0.61 26.46
N ALA A 592 -7.04 -0.63 26.18
CA ALA A 592 -5.69 -1.14 26.44
C ALA A 592 -5.15 -1.93 25.26
N ARG A 593 -3.82 -1.94 25.10
CA ARG A 593 -3.18 -2.87 24.16
C ARG A 593 -3.08 -4.25 24.80
N LEU A 594 -4.03 -5.11 24.42
CA LEU A 594 -4.13 -6.47 24.92
C LEU A 594 -3.26 -7.45 24.10
N ASP A 595 -2.99 -8.61 24.72
CA ASP A 595 -2.38 -9.75 24.04
C ASP A 595 -3.29 -10.34 22.94
N ASP A 596 -2.68 -11.13 22.03
CA ASP A 596 -3.39 -11.68 20.88
C ASP A 596 -4.51 -12.65 21.26
N ALA A 597 -4.36 -13.44 22.35
CA ALA A 597 -5.38 -14.39 22.79
C ALA A 597 -6.65 -13.65 23.27
N SER A 598 -6.46 -12.59 24.05
CA SER A 598 -7.56 -11.73 24.50
C SER A 598 -8.27 -11.05 23.34
N MET A 599 -7.51 -10.52 22.37
CA MET A 599 -8.09 -9.90 21.17
C MET A 599 -8.88 -10.92 20.33
N GLN A 600 -8.38 -12.14 20.14
CA GLN A 600 -9.11 -13.20 19.44
C GLN A 600 -10.42 -13.57 20.13
N HIS A 601 -10.45 -13.64 21.47
CA HIS A 601 -11.68 -13.88 22.21
C HIS A 601 -12.72 -12.78 22.02
N LEU A 602 -12.30 -11.50 22.07
CA LEU A 602 -13.18 -10.35 21.86
C LEU A 602 -13.72 -10.32 20.42
N TYR A 603 -12.88 -10.60 19.44
CA TYR A 603 -13.30 -10.71 18.04
C TYR A 603 -14.27 -11.89 17.82
N ALA A 604 -13.97 -13.07 18.36
CA ALA A 604 -14.84 -14.23 18.28
C ALA A 604 -16.20 -13.97 18.94
N ARG A 605 -16.24 -13.27 20.08
CA ARG A 605 -17.48 -12.83 20.73
C ARG A 605 -18.32 -11.94 19.82
N THR A 606 -17.70 -10.96 19.15
CA THR A 606 -18.40 -10.06 18.22
C THR A 606 -18.86 -10.78 16.96
N LEU A 607 -18.01 -11.60 16.37
CA LEU A 607 -18.35 -12.40 15.19
C LEU A 607 -19.56 -13.34 15.42
N LYS A 608 -19.67 -13.93 16.62
CA LYS A 608 -20.85 -14.76 16.99
C LYS A 608 -22.15 -13.98 16.99
N LYS A 609 -22.13 -12.67 17.22
CA LYS A 609 -23.31 -11.80 17.13
C LYS A 609 -23.63 -11.39 15.70
N ALA A 610 -22.58 -11.08 14.94
CA ALA A 610 -22.67 -10.46 13.62
C ALA A 610 -22.97 -11.45 12.50
N VAL A 611 -22.41 -12.66 12.58
CA VAL A 611 -22.51 -13.66 11.52
C VAL A 611 -23.33 -14.82 12.04
N SER A 612 -24.53 -15.02 11.47
CA SER A 612 -25.28 -16.25 11.70
C SER A 612 -24.42 -17.39 11.14
N TYR A 613 -23.79 -18.17 12.03
CA TYR A 613 -22.94 -19.30 11.67
C TYR A 613 -23.77 -20.39 10.99
N THR A 614 -23.88 -20.29 9.65
CA THR A 614 -24.51 -21.36 8.89
C THR A 614 -23.50 -22.34 8.30
N HIS A 615 -22.20 -22.06 8.27
CA HIS A 615 -21.20 -22.99 7.68
C HIS A 615 -19.77 -22.78 8.19
N LEU A 616 -19.48 -23.14 9.43
CA LEU A 616 -18.13 -23.49 9.87
C LEU A 616 -18.19 -24.60 10.92
N THR A 617 -18.65 -25.77 10.52
CA THR A 617 -18.23 -27.01 11.14
C THR A 617 -16.97 -27.45 10.42
N LEU A 618 -15.81 -27.13 11.00
CA LEU A 618 -14.57 -27.81 10.66
C LEU A 618 -14.72 -29.29 11.04
N PRO A 619 -14.27 -30.22 10.21
CA PRO A 619 -14.29 -31.66 10.51
C PRO A 619 -13.40 -32.01 11.69
#